data_0a890dc155fd8ad70ac50fd8a1cd94a3
#
_entry.id   0a890dc155fd8ad70ac50fd8a1cd94a3
#
_cell.length_a   1.000
_cell.length_b   1.000
_cell.length_c   1.000
_cell.angle_alpha   90.00
_cell.angle_beta   90.00
_cell.angle_gamma   90.00
#
_symmetry.space_group_name_H-M   'P 1'
#
loop_
_entity.id
_entity.type
_entity.pdbx_description
1 polymer ?
#
loop_
_entity_poly.entity_id
_entity_poly.type
_entity_poly.pdbx_seq_one_letter_code
_entity_poly.pdbx_strand_id
1 'polypeptide(L)'
;KGGKDYFWPHDVEHVLDEGGKIIGAKLKNEATSGDGLLPVGTPIDYEGVGTMSKSKNNGVDPQDLIEKYGADTARLYTMFTAPPEATLEWNDAAVEGSYRFLRRVWNFGVKLSAMDMGAATASVASASSLKDVEFGKEAKTLRLEIHTVLKQVDYDYQRMQYNTVVSGAMKMINALEDFKALECAGAQVALIEGFGILLRCLYPATPHVAHSLWSQLGYAGHLGDLLDAPWPQVDPDALVQDEIELMLQVNGKLRGSIHVPAQADKAEIERIALASEAFVAQAAGAAPKRVIVVPGRLVNVVV
;
A
#
# COMPACT_ATOMS: atom_id res chain seq x y z
N LYS A 1 35.47 -9.02 -38.56
CA LYS A 1 34.63 -9.47 -37.40
C LYS A 1 33.43 -8.56 -37.42
N GLY A 2 32.28 -9.06 -37.92
CA GLY A 2 31.01 -8.33 -37.88
C GLY A 2 30.61 -8.11 -36.41
N GLY A 3 30.24 -6.88 -36.05
CA GLY A 3 29.63 -6.58 -34.76
C GLY A 3 28.24 -7.20 -34.71
N LYS A 4 27.69 -7.39 -33.49
CA LYS A 4 26.27 -7.70 -33.34
C LYS A 4 25.47 -6.42 -33.50
N ASP A 5 24.39 -6.44 -34.26
CA ASP A 5 23.42 -5.40 -34.35
C ASP A 5 22.29 -5.67 -33.32
N TYR A 6 21.83 -4.63 -32.64
CA TYR A 6 20.76 -4.72 -31.64
C TYR A 6 19.57 -3.89 -32.07
N PHE A 7 18.38 -4.47 -31.98
CA PHE A 7 17.12 -3.81 -32.37
C PHE A 7 16.35 -3.37 -31.15
N TRP A 8 15.59 -2.28 -31.30
CA TRP A 8 14.74 -1.78 -30.24
C TRP A 8 13.61 -2.76 -29.90
N PRO A 9 13.19 -2.88 -28.65
CA PRO A 9 12.08 -3.76 -28.28
C PRO A 9 10.77 -3.49 -29.03
N HIS A 10 10.50 -2.22 -29.39
CA HIS A 10 9.31 -1.86 -30.14
C HIS A 10 9.36 -2.28 -31.62
N ASP A 11 10.54 -2.53 -32.19
CA ASP A 11 10.72 -2.99 -33.57
C ASP A 11 10.70 -4.51 -33.72
N VAL A 12 10.59 -5.24 -32.61
CA VAL A 12 10.57 -6.70 -32.62
C VAL A 12 9.27 -7.25 -32.03
N GLU A 13 8.90 -8.44 -32.47
CA GLU A 13 7.80 -9.24 -31.94
C GLU A 13 8.36 -10.56 -31.41
N HIS A 14 7.98 -10.92 -30.17
CA HIS A 14 8.38 -12.19 -29.60
C HIS A 14 7.59 -13.34 -30.24
N VAL A 15 8.29 -14.42 -30.53
CA VAL A 15 7.70 -15.70 -30.94
C VAL A 15 7.53 -16.55 -29.69
N LEU A 16 6.28 -16.97 -29.42
CA LEU A 16 5.93 -17.73 -28.23
C LEU A 16 5.66 -19.19 -28.60
N ASP A 17 5.98 -20.12 -27.70
CA ASP A 17 5.53 -21.50 -27.79
C ASP A 17 4.06 -21.64 -27.31
N GLU A 18 3.52 -22.88 -27.37
CA GLU A 18 2.16 -23.19 -26.94
C GLU A 18 1.92 -22.89 -25.43
N GLY A 19 2.96 -22.85 -24.63
CA GLY A 19 2.93 -22.52 -23.21
C GLY A 19 3.10 -21.01 -22.90
N GLY A 20 3.26 -20.18 -23.95
CA GLY A 20 3.47 -18.73 -23.79
C GLY A 20 4.92 -18.34 -23.47
N LYS A 21 5.88 -19.25 -23.56
CA LYS A 21 7.30 -18.97 -23.36
C LYS A 21 7.90 -18.38 -24.64
N ILE A 22 8.73 -17.35 -24.48
CA ILE A 22 9.47 -16.74 -25.59
C ILE A 22 10.52 -17.75 -26.10
N ILE A 23 10.43 -18.11 -27.37
CA ILE A 23 11.35 -19.03 -28.06
C ILE A 23 12.16 -18.34 -29.16
N GLY A 24 11.87 -17.07 -29.46
CA GLY A 24 12.57 -16.27 -30.44
C GLY A 24 11.95 -14.88 -30.60
N ALA A 25 12.44 -14.15 -31.58
CA ALA A 25 11.90 -12.87 -31.99
C ALA A 25 11.96 -12.68 -33.50
N LYS A 26 11.18 -11.77 -34.05
CA LYS A 26 11.20 -11.35 -35.44
C LYS A 26 11.00 -9.86 -35.59
N LEU A 27 11.48 -9.25 -36.64
CA LEU A 27 11.27 -7.83 -36.95
C LEU A 27 9.80 -7.55 -37.28
N LYS A 28 9.25 -6.50 -36.67
CA LYS A 28 7.91 -5.93 -37.03
C LYS A 28 8.00 -4.96 -38.20
N ASN A 29 9.13 -4.26 -38.29
CA ASN A 29 9.40 -3.24 -39.30
C ASN A 29 10.67 -3.58 -40.05
N GLU A 30 10.88 -2.99 -41.24
CA GLU A 30 12.16 -3.05 -41.92
C GLU A 30 13.24 -2.37 -41.07
N ALA A 31 14.41 -2.98 -40.99
CA ALA A 31 15.53 -2.44 -40.24
C ALA A 31 16.82 -2.48 -41.08
N THR A 32 17.75 -1.60 -40.77
CA THR A 32 19.09 -1.60 -41.43
C THR A 32 20.10 -2.22 -40.47
N SER A 33 20.85 -3.15 -40.95
CA SER A 33 22.03 -3.72 -40.27
C SER A 33 23.31 -3.43 -41.09
N GLY A 34 24.45 -3.72 -40.49
CA GLY A 34 25.74 -3.60 -41.20
C GLY A 34 25.81 -4.37 -42.54
N ASP A 35 25.01 -5.40 -42.68
CA ASP A 35 24.93 -6.26 -43.88
C ASP A 35 23.84 -5.81 -44.88
N GLY A 36 23.09 -4.76 -44.59
CA GLY A 36 22.04 -4.19 -45.45
C GLY A 36 20.64 -4.10 -44.84
N LEU A 37 19.63 -3.98 -45.73
CA LEU A 37 18.22 -3.89 -45.33
C LEU A 37 17.68 -5.28 -44.96
N LEU A 38 17.10 -5.36 -43.76
CA LEU A 38 16.40 -6.55 -43.26
C LEU A 38 14.89 -6.36 -43.40
N PRO A 39 14.19 -7.25 -44.11
CA PRO A 39 12.73 -7.13 -44.28
C PRO A 39 11.96 -7.50 -43.03
N VAL A 40 10.68 -7.09 -42.98
CA VAL A 40 9.71 -7.48 -41.95
C VAL A 40 9.66 -9.01 -41.86
N GLY A 41 9.60 -9.52 -40.63
CA GLY A 41 9.56 -10.95 -40.34
C GLY A 41 10.92 -11.61 -40.25
N THR A 42 12.05 -10.89 -40.50
CA THR A 42 13.40 -11.42 -40.31
C THR A 42 13.56 -11.99 -38.89
N PRO A 43 13.97 -13.25 -38.73
CA PRO A 43 14.23 -13.82 -37.41
C PRO A 43 15.39 -13.11 -36.72
N ILE A 44 15.19 -12.84 -35.42
CA ILE A 44 16.17 -12.17 -34.54
C ILE A 44 16.46 -13.11 -33.36
N ASP A 45 17.73 -13.22 -32.99
CA ASP A 45 18.13 -13.96 -31.80
C ASP A 45 17.60 -13.28 -30.53
N TYR A 46 16.96 -14.05 -29.66
CA TYR A 46 16.50 -13.60 -28.36
C TYR A 46 17.46 -14.09 -27.28
N GLU A 47 18.23 -13.16 -26.68
CA GLU A 47 19.22 -13.47 -25.64
C GLU A 47 18.64 -13.53 -24.23
N GLY A 48 17.32 -13.32 -24.06
CA GLY A 48 16.67 -13.28 -22.75
C GLY A 48 16.82 -11.93 -22.05
N VAL A 49 16.54 -11.94 -20.74
CA VAL A 49 16.66 -10.73 -19.89
C VAL A 49 18.15 -10.40 -19.71
N GLY A 50 18.50 -9.15 -19.96
CA GLY A 50 19.86 -8.66 -19.84
C GLY A 50 19.94 -7.24 -19.29
N THR A 51 21.14 -6.81 -18.90
CA THR A 51 21.38 -5.45 -18.42
C THR A 51 21.10 -4.44 -19.53
N MET A 52 20.33 -3.39 -19.19
CA MET A 52 20.03 -2.29 -20.09
C MET A 52 21.30 -1.54 -20.49
N SER A 53 21.41 -1.23 -21.78
CA SER A 53 22.54 -0.49 -22.34
C SER A 53 22.10 0.25 -23.59
N LYS A 54 22.57 1.47 -23.77
CA LYS A 54 22.34 2.27 -25.00
C LYS A 54 22.85 1.54 -26.24
N SER A 55 23.99 0.87 -26.15
CA SER A 55 24.58 0.13 -27.27
C SER A 55 23.82 -1.14 -27.66
N LYS A 56 22.92 -1.61 -26.79
CA LYS A 56 22.05 -2.79 -27.05
C LYS A 56 20.63 -2.38 -27.41
N ASN A 57 20.33 -1.07 -27.47
CA ASN A 57 18.99 -0.54 -27.77
C ASN A 57 17.87 -1.15 -26.89
N ASN A 58 18.20 -1.61 -25.68
CA ASN A 58 17.25 -2.24 -24.76
C ASN A 58 16.96 -1.39 -23.51
N GLY A 59 17.36 -0.13 -23.51
CA GLY A 59 17.06 0.81 -22.45
C GLY A 59 15.66 1.43 -22.59
N VAL A 60 15.09 1.91 -21.47
CA VAL A 60 13.90 2.76 -21.47
C VAL A 60 14.35 4.20 -21.37
N ASP A 61 13.83 5.08 -22.24
CA ASP A 61 14.11 6.50 -22.17
C ASP A 61 13.31 7.10 -21.00
N PRO A 62 13.98 7.69 -20.00
CA PRO A 62 13.28 8.36 -18.90
C PRO A 62 12.38 9.49 -19.36
N GLN A 63 12.72 10.19 -20.45
CA GLN A 63 11.93 11.30 -20.96
C GLN A 63 10.58 10.83 -21.47
N ASP A 64 10.54 9.76 -22.27
CA ASP A 64 9.30 9.17 -22.79
C ASP A 64 8.40 8.69 -21.64
N LEU A 65 9.00 8.13 -20.59
CA LEU A 65 8.30 7.67 -19.40
C LEU A 65 7.68 8.85 -18.63
N ILE A 66 8.44 9.93 -18.46
CA ILE A 66 8.01 11.15 -17.77
C ILE A 66 6.90 11.84 -18.54
N GLU A 67 7.00 11.93 -19.86
CA GLU A 67 5.97 12.53 -20.71
C GLU A 67 4.65 11.74 -20.65
N LYS A 68 4.73 10.41 -20.60
CA LYS A 68 3.56 9.54 -20.59
C LYS A 68 2.91 9.43 -19.21
N TYR A 69 3.69 9.32 -18.14
CA TYR A 69 3.18 8.96 -16.81
C TYR A 69 3.52 9.97 -15.71
N GLY A 70 4.38 10.94 -15.99
CA GLY A 70 4.90 11.90 -15.02
C GLY A 70 6.11 11.39 -14.23
N ALA A 71 6.90 12.35 -13.74
CA ALA A 71 8.13 12.05 -13.00
C ALA A 71 7.90 11.25 -11.71
N ASP A 72 6.85 11.57 -10.97
CA ASP A 72 6.52 10.86 -9.72
C ASP A 72 6.20 9.39 -9.95
N THR A 73 5.57 9.05 -11.08
CA THR A 73 5.32 7.65 -11.44
C THR A 73 6.62 6.89 -11.70
N ALA A 74 7.54 7.49 -12.43
CA ALA A 74 8.85 6.90 -12.72
C ALA A 74 9.64 6.65 -11.42
N ARG A 75 9.66 7.64 -10.51
CA ARG A 75 10.31 7.53 -9.21
C ARG A 75 9.67 6.46 -8.34
N LEU A 76 8.33 6.47 -8.23
CA LEU A 76 7.58 5.50 -7.44
C LEU A 76 7.82 4.07 -7.94
N TYR A 77 7.75 3.85 -9.25
CA TYR A 77 8.02 2.56 -9.85
C TYR A 77 9.41 2.02 -9.46
N THR A 78 10.43 2.87 -9.60
CA THR A 78 11.81 2.47 -9.25
C THR A 78 11.95 2.08 -7.78
N MET A 79 11.30 2.81 -6.88
CA MET A 79 11.34 2.50 -5.44
C MET A 79 10.48 1.28 -5.05
N PHE A 80 9.40 1.04 -5.79
CA PHE A 80 8.44 -0.02 -5.46
C PHE A 80 8.84 -1.40 -5.98
N THR A 81 9.47 -1.47 -7.14
CA THR A 81 9.64 -2.74 -7.88
C THR A 81 10.57 -3.71 -7.18
N ALA A 82 11.67 -3.22 -6.59
CA ALA A 82 12.65 -4.06 -5.94
C ALA A 82 13.38 -3.31 -4.82
N PRO A 83 13.82 -4.01 -3.76
CA PRO A 83 14.73 -3.43 -2.78
C PRO A 83 16.08 -3.11 -3.44
N PRO A 84 16.88 -2.17 -2.87
CA PRO A 84 18.10 -1.67 -3.52
C PRO A 84 19.13 -2.74 -3.87
N GLU A 85 19.18 -3.83 -3.12
CA GLU A 85 20.08 -4.96 -3.32
C GLU A 85 19.65 -5.97 -4.39
N ALA A 86 18.40 -5.87 -4.87
CA ALA A 86 17.86 -6.81 -5.85
C ALA A 86 17.91 -6.25 -7.27
N THR A 87 17.90 -7.14 -8.24
CA THR A 87 17.80 -6.77 -9.67
C THR A 87 16.38 -6.28 -9.97
N LEU A 88 16.27 -5.09 -10.58
CA LEU A 88 15.01 -4.57 -11.09
C LEU A 88 14.84 -5.03 -12.54
N GLU A 89 13.80 -5.82 -12.79
CA GLU A 89 13.37 -6.14 -14.16
C GLU A 89 12.31 -5.13 -14.59
N TRP A 90 12.49 -4.55 -15.79
CA TRP A 90 11.54 -3.59 -16.31
C TRP A 90 10.20 -4.23 -16.65
N ASN A 91 9.10 -3.62 -16.20
CA ASN A 91 7.74 -4.10 -16.43
C ASN A 91 6.78 -2.91 -16.65
N ASP A 92 6.33 -2.73 -17.88
CA ASP A 92 5.42 -1.64 -18.25
C ASP A 92 4.07 -1.68 -17.51
N ALA A 93 3.54 -2.88 -17.26
CA ALA A 93 2.29 -3.04 -16.51
C ALA A 93 2.43 -2.58 -15.04
N ALA A 94 3.60 -2.78 -14.44
CA ALA A 94 3.88 -2.31 -13.08
C ALA A 94 4.09 -0.79 -13.03
N VAL A 95 4.64 -0.17 -14.09
CA VAL A 95 4.69 1.29 -14.24
C VAL A 95 3.28 1.86 -14.28
N GLU A 96 2.39 1.28 -15.09
CA GLU A 96 0.99 1.69 -15.17
C GLU A 96 0.26 1.48 -13.83
N GLY A 97 0.57 0.41 -13.10
CA GLY A 97 0.09 0.17 -11.75
C GLY A 97 0.47 1.28 -10.78
N SER A 98 1.72 1.76 -10.84
CA SER A 98 2.21 2.89 -10.05
C SER A 98 1.49 4.19 -10.40
N TYR A 99 1.24 4.44 -11.68
CA TYR A 99 0.45 5.58 -12.13
C TYR A 99 -1.00 5.54 -11.61
N ARG A 100 -1.67 4.38 -11.69
CA ARG A 100 -3.03 4.21 -11.17
C ARG A 100 -3.08 4.43 -9.66
N PHE A 101 -2.08 3.98 -8.91
CA PHE A 101 -2.00 4.24 -7.48
C PHE A 101 -1.91 5.74 -7.18
N LEU A 102 -1.04 6.49 -7.86
CA LEU A 102 -0.94 7.94 -7.67
C LEU A 102 -2.23 8.67 -8.04
N ARG A 103 -2.94 8.22 -9.07
CA ARG A 103 -4.26 8.76 -9.40
C ARG A 103 -5.29 8.52 -8.28
N ARG A 104 -5.24 7.37 -7.60
CA ARG A 104 -6.09 7.12 -6.43
C ARG A 104 -5.78 8.10 -5.30
N VAL A 105 -4.50 8.29 -4.99
CA VAL A 105 -4.07 9.26 -3.97
C VAL A 105 -4.56 10.67 -4.32
N TRP A 106 -4.39 11.09 -5.57
CA TRP A 106 -4.86 12.38 -6.04
C TRP A 106 -6.37 12.53 -5.91
N ASN A 107 -7.13 11.56 -6.41
CA ASN A 107 -8.60 11.59 -6.37
C ASN A 107 -9.13 11.60 -4.93
N PHE A 108 -8.46 10.89 -4.02
CA PHE A 108 -8.82 10.93 -2.61
C PHE A 108 -8.57 12.32 -1.99
N GLY A 109 -7.45 12.95 -2.31
CA GLY A 109 -7.16 14.33 -1.90
C GLY A 109 -8.22 15.32 -2.42
N VAL A 110 -8.61 15.21 -3.70
CA VAL A 110 -9.70 16.01 -4.27
C VAL A 110 -11.02 15.77 -3.53
N LYS A 111 -11.33 14.53 -3.16
CA LYS A 111 -12.51 14.22 -2.36
C LYS A 111 -12.45 14.87 -0.97
N LEU A 112 -11.28 14.85 -0.32
CA LEU A 112 -11.10 15.50 0.98
C LEU A 112 -11.26 17.03 0.87
N SER A 113 -10.85 17.66 -0.21
CA SER A 113 -10.96 19.12 -0.38
C SER A 113 -12.41 19.64 -0.38
N ALA A 114 -13.39 18.75 -0.55
CA ALA A 114 -14.81 19.09 -0.41
C ALA A 114 -15.29 19.14 1.06
N MET A 115 -14.44 18.75 2.02
CA MET A 115 -14.72 18.83 3.45
C MET A 115 -14.21 20.17 4.01
N ASP A 116 -14.69 20.55 5.21
CA ASP A 116 -14.13 21.69 5.94
C ASP A 116 -12.75 21.32 6.49
N MET A 117 -11.71 21.71 5.74
CA MET A 117 -10.33 21.36 6.06
C MET A 117 -9.75 22.18 7.22
N GLY A 118 -10.23 23.40 7.43
CA GLY A 118 -9.56 24.38 8.32
C GLY A 118 -9.44 23.91 9.76
N ALA A 119 -10.54 23.54 10.39
CA ALA A 119 -10.55 23.09 11.78
C ALA A 119 -9.83 21.75 11.96
N ALA A 120 -10.01 20.84 11.01
CA ALA A 120 -9.41 19.51 11.09
C ALA A 120 -7.90 19.52 10.87
N THR A 121 -7.37 20.34 9.95
CA THR A 121 -5.91 20.52 9.77
C THR A 121 -5.26 21.18 10.98
N ALA A 122 -5.95 22.12 11.64
CA ALA A 122 -5.48 22.67 12.91
C ALA A 122 -5.39 21.61 14.02
N SER A 123 -6.37 20.70 14.08
CA SER A 123 -6.37 19.61 15.08
C SER A 123 -5.21 18.61 14.89
N VAL A 124 -4.76 18.38 13.66
CA VAL A 124 -3.64 17.47 13.37
C VAL A 124 -2.27 18.14 13.40
N ALA A 125 -2.21 19.44 13.67
CA ALA A 125 -0.96 20.20 13.69
C ALA A 125 -0.02 19.79 14.84
N SER A 126 -0.54 19.26 15.93
CA SER A 126 0.26 18.80 17.07
C SER A 126 -0.37 17.59 17.78
N ALA A 127 0.47 16.79 18.43
CA ALA A 127 -0.02 15.69 19.27
C ALA A 127 -0.89 16.18 20.44
N SER A 128 -0.65 17.40 20.96
CA SER A 128 -1.49 17.98 22.02
C SER A 128 -2.88 18.32 21.53
N SER A 129 -3.01 18.85 20.31
CA SER A 129 -4.32 19.18 19.72
C SER A 129 -5.17 17.94 19.47
N LEU A 130 -4.53 16.80 19.12
CA LEU A 130 -5.23 15.53 18.91
C LEU A 130 -5.79 14.92 20.19
N LYS A 131 -5.20 15.22 21.36
CA LYS A 131 -5.70 14.72 22.66
C LYS A 131 -7.06 15.31 23.06
N ASP A 132 -7.38 16.47 22.52
CA ASP A 132 -8.66 17.13 22.77
C ASP A 132 -9.77 16.65 21.83
N VAL A 133 -9.46 15.77 20.88
CA VAL A 133 -10.41 15.23 19.91
C VAL A 133 -10.99 13.92 20.44
N GLU A 134 -12.31 13.88 20.55
CA GLU A 134 -13.03 12.63 20.82
C GLU A 134 -13.13 11.81 19.53
N PHE A 135 -12.65 10.56 19.57
CA PHE A 135 -12.73 9.62 18.45
C PHE A 135 -13.74 8.51 18.76
N GLY A 136 -14.75 8.38 17.88
CA GLY A 136 -15.65 7.22 17.91
C GLY A 136 -14.95 5.92 17.50
N LYS A 137 -15.63 4.81 17.64
CA LYS A 137 -15.07 3.46 17.43
C LYS A 137 -14.43 3.31 16.05
N GLU A 138 -15.12 3.72 15.00
CA GLU A 138 -14.66 3.58 13.61
C GLU A 138 -13.44 4.49 13.34
N ALA A 139 -13.44 5.73 13.87
CA ALA A 139 -12.31 6.64 13.76
C ALA A 139 -11.08 6.12 14.53
N LYS A 140 -11.25 5.53 15.70
CA LYS A 140 -10.18 4.83 16.44
C LYS A 140 -9.62 3.65 15.63
N THR A 141 -10.48 2.87 14.97
CA THR A 141 -10.06 1.75 14.12
C THR A 141 -9.22 2.23 12.95
N LEU A 142 -9.64 3.29 12.26
CA LEU A 142 -8.87 3.90 11.18
C LEU A 142 -7.50 4.38 11.68
N ARG A 143 -7.46 5.12 12.80
CA ARG A 143 -6.22 5.61 13.39
C ARG A 143 -5.28 4.47 13.79
N LEU A 144 -5.81 3.42 14.40
CA LEU A 144 -5.04 2.21 14.74
C LEU A 144 -4.38 1.60 13.50
N GLU A 145 -5.13 1.44 12.42
CA GLU A 145 -4.60 0.88 11.17
C GLU A 145 -3.51 1.79 10.58
N ILE A 146 -3.77 3.09 10.45
CA ILE A 146 -2.80 4.06 9.90
C ILE A 146 -1.53 4.09 10.74
N HIS A 147 -1.62 4.19 12.08
CA HIS A 147 -0.45 4.28 12.95
C HIS A 147 0.32 2.94 13.04
N THR A 148 -0.36 1.81 12.90
CA THR A 148 0.28 0.49 12.78
C THR A 148 1.11 0.42 11.50
N VAL A 149 0.55 0.86 10.37
CA VAL A 149 1.28 0.91 9.10
C VAL A 149 2.41 1.94 9.16
N LEU A 150 2.22 3.11 9.77
CA LEU A 150 3.27 4.11 9.96
C LEU A 150 4.46 3.55 10.72
N LYS A 151 4.22 2.82 11.80
CA LYS A 151 5.29 2.15 12.57
C LYS A 151 6.11 1.20 11.70
N GLN A 152 5.46 0.46 10.80
CA GLN A 152 6.16 -0.42 9.86
C GLN A 152 6.91 0.38 8.80
N VAL A 153 6.31 1.42 8.24
CA VAL A 153 6.94 2.31 7.24
C VAL A 153 8.21 2.96 7.81
N ASP A 154 8.16 3.43 9.05
CA ASP A 154 9.30 4.01 9.76
C ASP A 154 10.47 3.01 9.85
N TYR A 155 10.18 1.79 10.24
CA TYR A 155 11.15 0.71 10.31
C TYR A 155 11.74 0.36 8.92
N ASP A 156 10.88 0.32 7.90
CA ASP A 156 11.28 -0.01 6.53
C ASP A 156 12.15 1.09 5.90
N TYR A 157 11.87 2.37 6.17
CA TYR A 157 12.74 3.47 5.75
C TYR A 157 14.14 3.38 6.35
N GLN A 158 14.25 3.06 7.65
CA GLN A 158 15.54 2.89 8.32
C GLN A 158 16.38 1.77 7.71
N ARG A 159 15.73 0.77 7.11
CA ARG A 159 16.36 -0.37 6.43
C ARG A 159 16.47 -0.21 4.93
N MET A 160 16.10 0.94 4.37
CA MET A 160 16.08 1.20 2.92
C MET A 160 15.19 0.20 2.13
N GLN A 161 14.18 -0.37 2.78
CA GLN A 161 13.21 -1.27 2.14
C GLN A 161 12.07 -0.45 1.51
N TYR A 162 12.39 0.29 0.45
CA TYR A 162 11.47 1.25 -0.15
C TYR A 162 10.25 0.60 -0.80
N ASN A 163 10.38 -0.63 -1.30
CA ASN A 163 9.27 -1.40 -1.84
C ASN A 163 8.18 -1.67 -0.79
N THR A 164 8.56 -1.98 0.45
CA THR A 164 7.62 -2.19 1.55
C THR A 164 7.05 -0.87 2.08
N VAL A 165 7.80 0.23 2.01
CA VAL A 165 7.27 1.59 2.25
C VAL A 165 6.12 1.92 1.30
N VAL A 166 6.29 1.68 0.00
CA VAL A 166 5.23 1.92 -0.99
C VAL A 166 4.03 1.00 -0.75
N SER A 167 4.28 -0.27 -0.40
CA SER A 167 3.21 -1.19 0.01
C SER A 167 2.46 -0.69 1.25
N GLY A 168 3.17 -0.09 2.22
CA GLY A 168 2.57 0.56 3.39
C GLY A 168 1.66 1.73 2.98
N ALA A 169 2.14 2.61 2.08
CA ALA A 169 1.33 3.70 1.55
C ALA A 169 0.06 3.19 0.83
N MET A 170 0.14 2.07 0.11
CA MET A 170 -1.02 1.43 -0.52
C MET A 170 -2.02 0.91 0.53
N LYS A 171 -1.55 0.37 1.65
CA LYS A 171 -2.43 -0.01 2.77
C LYS A 171 -3.10 1.20 3.39
N MET A 172 -2.37 2.29 3.61
CA MET A 172 -2.94 3.53 4.15
C MET A 172 -4.06 4.08 3.26
N ILE A 173 -3.86 4.18 1.94
CA ILE A 173 -4.91 4.69 1.05
C ILE A 173 -6.11 3.74 1.00
N ASN A 174 -5.92 2.42 1.07
CA ASN A 174 -7.02 1.47 1.15
C ASN A 174 -7.86 1.71 2.41
N ALA A 175 -7.23 1.81 3.59
CA ALA A 175 -7.92 2.09 4.84
C ALA A 175 -8.72 3.39 4.79
N LEU A 176 -8.13 4.46 4.21
CA LEU A 176 -8.78 5.75 4.05
C LEU A 176 -9.98 5.70 3.08
N GLU A 177 -9.86 5.00 1.95
CA GLU A 177 -10.94 4.83 0.97
C GLU A 177 -12.07 3.93 1.48
N ASP A 178 -11.74 2.93 2.30
CA ASP A 178 -12.70 2.00 2.89
C ASP A 178 -13.47 2.58 4.07
N PHE A 179 -12.98 3.69 4.66
CA PHE A 179 -13.67 4.36 5.74
C PHE A 179 -14.97 5.04 5.25
N LYS A 180 -16.11 4.62 5.81
CA LYS A 180 -17.44 5.11 5.42
C LYS A 180 -18.21 5.82 6.55
N ALA A 181 -17.73 5.71 7.80
CA ALA A 181 -18.43 6.22 8.98
C ALA A 181 -18.19 7.72 9.20
N LEU A 182 -18.54 8.54 8.22
CA LEU A 182 -18.28 9.98 8.22
C LEU A 182 -18.98 10.73 9.37
N GLU A 183 -20.06 10.16 9.92
CA GLU A 183 -20.84 10.73 11.01
C GLU A 183 -20.29 10.37 12.40
N CYS A 184 -19.27 9.49 12.50
CA CYS A 184 -18.72 9.16 13.79
C CYS A 184 -17.87 10.32 14.36
N ALA A 185 -17.80 10.41 15.68
CA ALA A 185 -16.99 11.42 16.33
C ALA A 185 -15.52 11.35 15.87
N GLY A 186 -14.93 12.50 15.54
CA GLY A 186 -13.55 12.59 15.08
C GLY A 186 -13.27 12.03 13.70
N ALA A 187 -14.26 11.57 12.92
CA ALA A 187 -14.10 10.98 11.60
C ALA A 187 -13.28 11.84 10.65
N GLN A 188 -13.62 13.11 10.53
CA GLN A 188 -12.92 14.05 9.65
C GLN A 188 -11.46 14.24 10.07
N VAL A 189 -11.21 14.39 11.37
CA VAL A 189 -9.85 14.55 11.91
C VAL A 189 -9.02 13.29 11.65
N ALA A 190 -9.58 12.09 11.84
CA ALA A 190 -8.90 10.85 11.57
C ALA A 190 -8.54 10.68 10.07
N LEU A 191 -9.43 11.07 9.15
CA LEU A 191 -9.17 11.06 7.71
C LEU A 191 -8.04 12.03 7.34
N ILE A 192 -8.07 13.25 7.87
CA ILE A 192 -7.07 14.28 7.58
C ILE A 192 -5.74 13.95 8.21
N GLU A 193 -5.71 13.43 9.44
CA GLU A 193 -4.50 12.89 10.06
C GLU A 193 -3.88 11.79 9.19
N GLY A 194 -4.66 10.77 8.86
CA GLY A 194 -4.20 9.62 8.08
C GLY A 194 -3.69 10.01 6.69
N PHE A 195 -4.37 10.91 6.00
CA PHE A 195 -3.94 11.38 4.69
C PHE A 195 -2.68 12.26 4.77
N GLY A 196 -2.57 13.12 5.79
CA GLY A 196 -1.35 13.89 6.04
C GLY A 196 -0.14 13.02 6.39
N ILE A 197 -0.34 11.89 7.07
CA ILE A 197 0.69 10.87 7.30
C ILE A 197 1.09 10.23 5.97
N LEU A 198 0.12 9.79 5.16
CA LEU A 198 0.36 9.20 3.85
C LEU A 198 1.19 10.11 2.94
N LEU A 199 0.84 11.39 2.84
CA LEU A 199 1.55 12.36 2.01
C LEU A 199 3.01 12.51 2.44
N ARG A 200 3.29 12.58 3.74
CA ARG A 200 4.66 12.65 4.27
C ARG A 200 5.44 11.38 3.99
N CYS A 201 4.82 10.21 4.14
CA CYS A 201 5.46 8.93 3.82
C CYS A 201 5.77 8.79 2.31
N LEU A 202 4.93 9.34 1.43
CA LEU A 202 5.12 9.29 -0.02
C LEU A 202 6.07 10.37 -0.55
N TYR A 203 6.23 11.49 0.17
CA TYR A 203 6.98 12.65 -0.32
C TYR A 203 8.38 12.33 -0.87
N PRO A 204 9.20 11.48 -0.24
CA PRO A 204 10.51 11.14 -0.80
C PRO A 204 10.45 10.46 -2.16
N ALA A 205 9.39 9.70 -2.43
CA ALA A 205 9.18 9.01 -3.70
C ALA A 205 8.44 9.88 -4.73
N THR A 206 7.42 10.62 -4.29
CA THR A 206 6.47 11.33 -5.17
C THR A 206 6.29 12.79 -4.74
N PRO A 207 7.36 13.60 -4.84
CA PRO A 207 7.38 14.95 -4.28
C PRO A 207 6.34 15.88 -4.89
N HIS A 208 6.07 15.80 -6.20
CA HIS A 208 5.16 16.73 -6.86
C HIS A 208 3.71 16.51 -6.47
N VAL A 209 3.23 15.25 -6.51
CA VAL A 209 1.86 14.89 -6.11
C VAL A 209 1.64 15.18 -4.62
N ALA A 210 2.58 14.75 -3.77
CA ALA A 210 2.47 14.92 -2.34
C ALA A 210 2.48 16.42 -1.94
N HIS A 211 3.41 17.21 -2.49
CA HIS A 211 3.49 18.65 -2.20
C HIS A 211 2.26 19.41 -2.70
N SER A 212 1.77 19.10 -3.90
CA SER A 212 0.59 19.75 -4.46
C SER A 212 -0.65 19.52 -3.58
N LEU A 213 -0.88 18.27 -3.16
CA LEU A 213 -2.00 17.93 -2.28
C LEU A 213 -1.83 18.52 -0.87
N TRP A 214 -0.62 18.52 -0.33
CA TRP A 214 -0.31 19.14 0.95
C TRP A 214 -0.69 20.62 1.00
N SER A 215 -0.28 21.35 -0.04
CA SER A 215 -0.57 22.78 -0.15
C SER A 215 -2.07 23.04 -0.39
N GLN A 216 -2.70 22.32 -1.31
CA GLN A 216 -4.12 22.50 -1.65
C GLN A 216 -5.07 22.17 -0.50
N LEU A 217 -4.71 21.19 0.33
CA LEU A 217 -5.51 20.77 1.49
C LEU A 217 -5.22 21.59 2.75
N GLY A 218 -4.34 22.58 2.69
CA GLY A 218 -4.13 23.53 3.79
C GLY A 218 -3.20 23.03 4.91
N TYR A 219 -2.56 21.85 4.76
CA TYR A 219 -1.59 21.37 5.77
C TYR A 219 -0.44 22.35 5.97
N ALA A 220 0.00 23.02 4.89
CA ALA A 220 1.09 23.98 4.93
C ALA A 220 0.84 25.15 5.89
N GLY A 221 -0.42 25.55 6.09
CA GLY A 221 -0.80 26.62 7.01
C GLY A 221 -0.50 26.32 8.48
N HIS A 222 -0.43 25.04 8.85
CA HIS A 222 -0.24 24.60 10.24
C HIS A 222 1.08 23.85 10.48
N LEU A 223 1.57 23.13 9.47
CA LEU A 223 2.75 22.26 9.57
C LEU A 223 3.94 22.76 8.76
N GLY A 224 3.79 23.88 8.06
CA GLY A 224 4.81 24.41 7.15
C GLY A 224 4.84 23.70 5.79
N ASP A 225 5.80 24.09 4.95
CA ASP A 225 6.02 23.43 3.67
C ASP A 225 6.30 21.94 3.89
N LEU A 226 5.85 21.10 2.95
CA LEU A 226 6.02 19.64 3.10
C LEU A 226 7.49 19.22 3.18
N LEU A 227 8.39 19.96 2.55
CA LEU A 227 9.84 19.73 2.62
C LEU A 227 10.37 19.85 4.06
N ASP A 228 9.85 20.83 4.82
CA ASP A 228 10.28 21.15 6.17
C ASP A 228 9.35 20.58 7.25
N ALA A 229 8.21 20.01 6.83
CA ALA A 229 7.24 19.43 7.76
C ALA A 229 7.86 18.29 8.56
N PRO A 230 7.56 18.18 9.87
CA PRO A 230 8.12 17.12 10.69
C PRO A 230 7.66 15.75 10.17
N TRP A 231 8.59 14.78 10.22
CA TRP A 231 8.23 13.39 9.93
C TRP A 231 7.11 12.93 10.86
N PRO A 232 6.10 12.22 10.36
CA PRO A 232 4.98 11.80 11.18
C PRO A 232 5.43 10.87 12.30
N GLN A 233 4.94 11.12 13.51
CA GLN A 233 5.24 10.28 14.67
C GLN A 233 4.08 9.34 14.93
N VAL A 234 4.41 8.10 15.34
CA VAL A 234 3.40 7.14 15.80
C VAL A 234 2.78 7.66 17.09
N ASP A 235 1.46 7.82 17.09
CA ASP A 235 0.71 8.15 18.31
C ASP A 235 0.45 6.86 19.12
N PRO A 236 1.02 6.75 20.34
CA PRO A 236 0.79 5.57 21.17
C PRO A 236 -0.69 5.37 21.52
N ASP A 237 -1.46 6.45 21.69
CA ASP A 237 -2.87 6.37 22.02
C ASP A 237 -3.70 5.80 20.87
N ALA A 238 -3.26 6.04 19.62
CA ALA A 238 -3.88 5.45 18.43
C ALA A 238 -3.65 3.92 18.33
N LEU A 239 -2.61 3.40 18.97
CA LEU A 239 -2.29 1.95 18.99
C LEU A 239 -3.02 1.19 20.09
N VAL A 240 -3.72 1.89 20.99
CA VAL A 240 -4.53 1.26 22.05
C VAL A 240 -5.77 0.64 21.41
N GLN A 241 -5.96 -0.64 21.64
CA GLN A 241 -7.17 -1.37 21.23
C GLN A 241 -8.13 -1.42 22.40
N ASP A 242 -9.34 -0.92 22.24
CA ASP A 242 -10.42 -1.07 23.23
C ASP A 242 -10.94 -2.53 23.24
N GLU A 243 -10.97 -3.17 22.07
CA GLU A 243 -11.41 -4.55 21.88
C GLU A 243 -10.38 -5.34 21.06
N ILE A 244 -10.25 -6.62 21.35
CA ILE A 244 -9.46 -7.57 20.55
C ILE A 244 -10.37 -8.67 19.99
N GLU A 245 -10.04 -9.12 18.78
CA GLU A 245 -10.70 -10.25 18.15
C GLU A 245 -10.00 -11.56 18.56
N LEU A 246 -10.75 -12.51 19.07
CA LEU A 246 -10.28 -13.85 19.37
C LEU A 246 -10.97 -14.87 18.48
N MET A 247 -10.21 -15.80 17.90
CA MET A 247 -10.77 -16.91 17.13
C MET A 247 -11.56 -17.83 18.07
N LEU A 248 -12.81 -18.13 17.72
CA LEU A 248 -13.65 -19.06 18.46
C LEU A 248 -13.57 -20.45 17.85
N GLN A 249 -13.16 -21.40 18.68
CA GLN A 249 -13.17 -22.83 18.35
C GLN A 249 -14.17 -23.56 19.22
N VAL A 250 -14.81 -24.57 18.64
CA VAL A 250 -15.65 -25.55 19.37
C VAL A 250 -15.11 -26.94 19.06
N ASN A 251 -14.69 -27.65 20.08
CA ASN A 251 -14.03 -28.97 19.98
C ASN A 251 -12.81 -28.91 19.00
N GLY A 252 -12.00 -27.83 19.08
CA GLY A 252 -10.81 -27.64 18.26
C GLY A 252 -11.07 -27.21 16.81
N LYS A 253 -12.31 -27.06 16.37
CA LYS A 253 -12.66 -26.60 15.02
C LYS A 253 -13.04 -25.12 15.05
N LEU A 254 -12.47 -24.33 14.15
CA LEU A 254 -12.79 -22.90 13.98
C LEU A 254 -14.29 -22.75 13.62
N ARG A 255 -14.99 -21.87 14.34
CA ARG A 255 -16.44 -21.61 14.17
C ARG A 255 -16.77 -20.14 13.96
N GLY A 256 -15.81 -19.26 14.12
CA GLY A 256 -15.96 -17.82 13.96
C GLY A 256 -14.97 -17.06 14.80
N SER A 257 -15.31 -15.83 15.14
CA SER A 257 -14.55 -14.98 16.05
C SER A 257 -15.48 -14.29 17.05
N ILE A 258 -14.90 -13.82 18.14
CA ILE A 258 -15.57 -12.99 19.14
C ILE A 258 -14.74 -11.74 19.41
N HIS A 259 -15.41 -10.63 19.70
CA HIS A 259 -14.76 -9.40 20.15
C HIS A 259 -14.88 -9.32 21.68
N VAL A 260 -13.75 -9.12 22.33
CA VAL A 260 -13.67 -8.98 23.79
C VAL A 260 -12.92 -7.71 24.15
N PRO A 261 -13.24 -7.04 25.28
CA PRO A 261 -12.43 -5.92 25.75
C PRO A 261 -10.95 -6.32 25.85
N ALA A 262 -10.04 -5.44 25.42
CA ALA A 262 -8.60 -5.74 25.40
C ALA A 262 -8.05 -6.09 26.80
N GLN A 263 -8.68 -5.55 27.85
CA GLN A 263 -8.34 -5.77 29.25
C GLN A 263 -9.23 -6.86 29.91
N ALA A 264 -10.07 -7.55 29.12
CA ALA A 264 -10.96 -8.59 29.68
C ALA A 264 -10.15 -9.70 30.36
N ASP A 265 -10.56 -10.06 31.54
CA ASP A 265 -10.01 -11.22 32.24
C ASP A 265 -10.54 -12.54 31.62
N LYS A 266 -9.95 -13.63 32.05
CA LYS A 266 -10.32 -14.95 31.54
C LYS A 266 -11.81 -15.25 31.74
N ALA A 267 -12.40 -14.87 32.87
CA ALA A 267 -13.79 -15.15 33.17
C ALA A 267 -14.74 -14.36 32.26
N GLU A 268 -14.39 -13.11 31.97
CA GLU A 268 -15.15 -12.29 31.04
C GLU A 268 -15.05 -12.80 29.59
N ILE A 269 -13.86 -13.20 29.15
CA ILE A 269 -13.66 -13.83 27.83
C ILE A 269 -14.50 -15.11 27.70
N GLU A 270 -14.48 -15.98 28.72
CA GLU A 270 -15.30 -17.19 28.76
C GLU A 270 -16.80 -16.87 28.67
N ARG A 271 -17.28 -15.88 29.42
CA ARG A 271 -18.66 -15.42 29.38
C ARG A 271 -19.09 -14.96 28.00
N ILE A 272 -18.27 -14.12 27.37
CA ILE A 272 -18.54 -13.59 26.00
C ILE A 272 -18.54 -14.73 24.99
N ALA A 273 -17.58 -15.65 25.07
CA ALA A 273 -17.48 -16.78 24.16
C ALA A 273 -18.72 -17.69 24.24
N LEU A 274 -19.18 -18.00 25.44
CA LEU A 274 -20.35 -18.84 25.67
C LEU A 274 -21.69 -18.18 25.29
N ALA A 275 -21.73 -16.84 25.31
CA ALA A 275 -22.90 -16.06 24.88
C ALA A 275 -22.91 -15.78 23.35
N SER A 276 -21.82 -16.07 22.62
CA SER A 276 -21.72 -15.77 21.21
C SER A 276 -22.68 -16.65 20.37
N GLU A 277 -23.27 -16.04 19.33
CA GLU A 277 -24.13 -16.75 18.38
C GLU A 277 -23.42 -17.97 17.75
N ALA A 278 -22.14 -17.81 17.43
CA ALA A 278 -21.34 -18.87 16.84
C ALA A 278 -21.17 -20.09 17.77
N PHE A 279 -21.05 -19.86 19.08
CA PHE A 279 -21.02 -20.95 20.04
C PHE A 279 -22.42 -21.56 20.21
N VAL A 280 -23.45 -20.76 20.43
CA VAL A 280 -24.84 -21.23 20.67
C VAL A 280 -25.32 -22.08 19.51
N ALA A 281 -25.05 -21.67 18.27
CA ALA A 281 -25.42 -22.44 17.07
C ALA A 281 -24.72 -23.80 16.99
N GLN A 282 -23.49 -23.92 17.52
CA GLN A 282 -22.71 -25.16 17.44
C GLN A 282 -22.88 -26.07 18.66
N ALA A 283 -23.20 -25.53 19.83
CA ALA A 283 -23.38 -26.29 21.06
C ALA A 283 -24.68 -27.08 21.05
N ALA A 284 -25.69 -26.69 20.25
CA ALA A 284 -26.99 -27.35 20.15
C ALA A 284 -27.61 -27.69 21.54
N GLY A 285 -27.39 -26.81 22.52
CA GLY A 285 -27.85 -26.99 23.91
C GLY A 285 -26.91 -27.82 24.82
N ALA A 286 -25.77 -28.29 24.31
CA ALA A 286 -24.79 -29.00 25.15
C ALA A 286 -24.07 -28.02 26.10
N ALA A 287 -23.92 -28.42 27.36
CA ALA A 287 -23.17 -27.62 28.33
C ALA A 287 -21.65 -27.69 28.09
N PRO A 288 -20.94 -26.57 28.24
CA PRO A 288 -19.48 -26.55 28.09
C PRO A 288 -18.84 -27.39 29.22
N LYS A 289 -17.97 -28.33 28.84
CA LYS A 289 -17.15 -29.11 29.78
C LYS A 289 -15.88 -28.37 30.20
N ARG A 290 -15.30 -27.63 29.23
CA ARG A 290 -14.06 -26.89 29.45
C ARG A 290 -13.95 -25.73 28.47
N VAL A 291 -13.45 -24.57 28.94
CA VAL A 291 -13.08 -23.42 28.11
C VAL A 291 -11.59 -23.20 28.26
N ILE A 292 -10.90 -23.11 27.12
CA ILE A 292 -9.46 -22.87 27.03
C ILE A 292 -9.26 -21.52 26.35
N VAL A 293 -8.75 -20.56 27.10
CA VAL A 293 -8.42 -19.21 26.58
C VAL A 293 -6.93 -19.15 26.32
N VAL A 294 -6.55 -18.85 25.08
CA VAL A 294 -5.19 -18.50 24.69
C VAL A 294 -5.16 -16.97 24.51
N PRO A 295 -4.53 -16.23 25.42
CA PRO A 295 -4.55 -14.76 25.42
C PRO A 295 -4.16 -14.17 24.06
N GLY A 296 -4.93 -13.18 23.58
CA GLY A 296 -4.68 -12.48 22.33
C GLY A 296 -4.82 -13.31 21.05
N ARG A 297 -5.31 -14.58 21.13
CA ARG A 297 -5.31 -15.47 19.98
C ARG A 297 -6.66 -16.20 19.76
N LEU A 298 -7.07 -17.00 20.68
CA LEU A 298 -8.28 -17.81 20.51
C LEU A 298 -8.93 -18.24 21.83
N VAL A 299 -10.19 -18.62 21.72
CA VAL A 299 -10.95 -19.35 22.75
C VAL A 299 -11.42 -20.66 22.16
N ASN A 300 -11.14 -21.77 22.84
CA ASN A 300 -11.66 -23.10 22.47
C ASN A 300 -12.60 -23.63 23.54
N VAL A 301 -13.86 -23.85 23.17
CA VAL A 301 -14.90 -24.42 24.03
C VAL A 301 -15.04 -25.88 23.69
N VAL A 302 -14.90 -26.74 24.69
CA VAL A 302 -15.13 -28.19 24.60
C VAL A 302 -16.49 -28.49 25.18
N VAL A 303 -17.37 -29.08 24.38
CA VAL A 303 -18.71 -29.52 24.74
C VAL A 303 -18.82 -31.03 24.78
#